data_1adc2ad73722eec737b91762d8b0b9c5
#
_entry.id   1adc2ad73722eec737b91762d8b0b9c5
#
_cell.length_a   1.000
_cell.length_b   1.000
_cell.length_c   1.000
_cell.angle_alpha   90.00
_cell.angle_beta   90.00
_cell.angle_gamma   90.00
#
_symmetry.space_group_name_H-M   'P 1'
#
loop_
_entity.id
_entity.type
_entity.pdbx_description
1 polymer ?
#
loop_
_entity_poly.entity_id
_entity_poly.type
_entity_poly.pdbx_seq_one_letter_code
_entity_poly.pdbx_strand_id
1 'polypeptide(L)'
;MTPPSKINLNKAKTVLTVTFDDIDYELTSEFLRVYSPSAEVVGHGPGQETLQIGKEGVTITNIQPTGNYAIVLFFSDGHDTGIYSWSHLYNLSKNMDKLWDEYLQKLSDAGHTHSQH
;
A
#
# COMPACT_ATOMS: atom_id res chain seq x y z
N MET A 1 -2.65 13.23 -13.48
CA MET A 1 -2.84 11.77 -13.62
C MET A 1 -4.32 11.42 -13.65
N THR A 2 -4.73 10.61 -14.59
CA THR A 2 -6.13 10.17 -14.70
C THR A 2 -6.48 9.25 -13.51
N PRO A 3 -7.61 9.46 -12.84
CA PRO A 3 -8.01 8.59 -11.76
C PRO A 3 -8.29 7.17 -12.26
N PRO A 4 -8.21 6.17 -11.37
CA PRO A 4 -8.61 4.82 -11.75
C PRO A 4 -10.09 4.79 -12.11
N SER A 5 -10.45 3.93 -13.06
CA SER A 5 -11.85 3.80 -13.49
C SER A 5 -12.66 2.98 -12.47
N LYS A 6 -11.99 2.22 -11.59
CA LYS A 6 -12.65 1.37 -10.59
C LYS A 6 -11.74 1.19 -9.39
N ILE A 7 -12.32 1.21 -8.20
CA ILE A 7 -11.67 0.86 -6.94
C ILE A 7 -12.61 -0.07 -6.20
N ASN A 8 -12.15 -1.26 -5.84
CA ASN A 8 -12.97 -2.26 -5.18
C ASN A 8 -12.20 -2.97 -4.08
N LEU A 9 -12.77 -3.01 -2.88
CA LEU A 9 -12.22 -3.73 -1.74
C LEU A 9 -12.96 -5.06 -1.59
N ASN A 10 -12.21 -6.17 -1.46
CA ASN A 10 -12.82 -7.48 -1.27
C ASN A 10 -13.49 -7.61 0.10
N LYS A 11 -14.30 -8.67 0.29
CA LYS A 11 -15.03 -8.89 1.55
C LYS A 11 -14.10 -9.06 2.75
N ALA A 12 -12.97 -9.72 2.55
CA ALA A 12 -12.00 -9.94 3.61
C ALA A 12 -11.21 -8.69 3.97
N LYS A 13 -11.34 -7.62 3.16
CA LYS A 13 -10.64 -6.34 3.33
C LYS A 13 -9.12 -6.48 3.26
N THR A 14 -8.68 -7.45 2.47
CA THR A 14 -7.26 -7.80 2.31
C THR A 14 -6.71 -7.47 0.93
N VAL A 15 -7.58 -7.19 -0.05
CA VAL A 15 -7.16 -6.89 -1.42
C VAL A 15 -7.98 -5.70 -1.94
N LEU A 16 -7.27 -4.69 -2.40
CA LEU A 16 -7.86 -3.54 -3.08
C LEU A 16 -7.56 -3.68 -4.57
N THR A 17 -8.61 -3.80 -5.39
CA THR A 17 -8.47 -3.84 -6.83
C THR A 17 -8.61 -2.42 -7.36
N VAL A 18 -7.60 -1.94 -8.08
CA VAL A 18 -7.66 -0.64 -8.78
C VAL A 18 -7.51 -0.88 -10.27
N THR A 19 -8.29 -0.20 -11.07
CA THR A 19 -8.30 -0.38 -12.52
C THR A 19 -7.78 0.87 -13.20
N PHE A 20 -6.66 0.72 -13.92
CA PHE A 20 -6.08 1.79 -14.75
C PHE A 20 -5.99 1.27 -16.18
N ASP A 21 -6.42 2.07 -17.14
CA ASP A 21 -6.32 1.73 -18.58
C ASP A 21 -6.93 0.35 -18.88
N ASP A 22 -8.08 0.07 -18.25
CA ASP A 22 -8.82 -1.19 -18.39
C ASP A 22 -8.08 -2.42 -17.86
N ILE A 23 -7.01 -2.23 -17.09
CA ILE A 23 -6.26 -3.31 -16.45
C ILE A 23 -6.54 -3.27 -14.95
N ASP A 24 -6.96 -4.42 -14.40
CA ASP A 24 -7.19 -4.58 -12.97
C ASP A 24 -5.90 -4.96 -12.27
N TYR A 25 -5.52 -4.19 -11.24
CA TYR A 25 -4.37 -4.49 -10.39
C TYR A 25 -4.86 -4.82 -9.00
N GLU A 26 -4.47 -5.98 -8.49
CA GLU A 26 -4.86 -6.43 -7.15
C GLU A 26 -3.72 -6.12 -6.18
N LEU A 27 -3.95 -5.17 -5.28
CA LEU A 27 -2.97 -4.73 -4.29
C LEU A 27 -3.39 -5.24 -2.91
N THR A 28 -2.52 -5.99 -2.26
CA THR A 28 -2.83 -6.50 -0.93
C THR A 28 -2.80 -5.38 0.11
N SER A 29 -3.55 -5.55 1.18
CA SER A 29 -3.55 -4.60 2.29
C SER A 29 -2.16 -4.46 2.91
N GLU A 30 -1.42 -5.54 3.04
CA GLU A 30 -0.05 -5.51 3.54
C GLU A 30 0.85 -4.68 2.64
N PHE A 31 0.80 -4.91 1.33
CA PHE A 31 1.60 -4.16 0.36
C PHE A 31 1.31 -2.66 0.43
N LEU A 32 0.02 -2.31 0.45
CA LEU A 32 -0.39 -0.90 0.56
C LEU A 32 0.07 -0.30 1.88
N ARG A 33 0.00 -1.05 2.98
CA ARG A 33 0.41 -0.58 4.29
C ARG A 33 1.92 -0.33 4.37
N VAL A 34 2.73 -1.25 3.85
CA VAL A 34 4.20 -1.10 3.92
C VAL A 34 4.72 -0.02 2.99
N TYR A 35 3.98 0.31 1.93
CA TYR A 35 4.34 1.36 0.99
C TYR A 35 3.47 2.61 1.14
N SER A 36 2.90 2.82 2.34
CA SER A 36 2.15 4.04 2.64
C SER A 36 3.02 5.27 2.39
N PRO A 37 2.47 6.33 1.76
CA PRO A 37 3.22 7.58 1.54
C PRO A 37 3.26 8.48 2.77
N SER A 38 2.74 8.02 3.91
CA SER A 38 2.80 8.77 5.16
C SER A 38 4.24 8.99 5.61
N ALA A 39 4.53 10.13 6.23
CA ALA A 39 5.84 10.43 6.82
C ALA A 39 6.23 9.41 7.89
N GLU A 40 5.25 8.76 8.53
CA GLU A 40 5.51 7.69 9.50
C GLU A 40 6.25 6.51 8.87
N VAL A 41 6.09 6.32 7.56
CA VAL A 41 6.71 5.22 6.81
C VAL A 41 7.92 5.72 6.01
N VAL A 42 7.74 6.79 5.23
CA VAL A 42 8.79 7.26 4.32
C VAL A 42 9.88 8.07 5.02
N GLY A 43 9.63 8.57 6.24
CA GLY A 43 10.58 9.38 6.97
C GLY A 43 10.66 10.79 6.44
N HIS A 44 11.69 11.54 6.88
CA HIS A 44 11.86 12.95 6.54
C HIS A 44 12.95 13.18 5.48
N GLY A 45 13.55 12.12 4.96
CA GLY A 45 14.57 12.24 3.93
C GLY A 45 15.12 10.89 3.53
N PRO A 46 16.00 10.85 2.49
CA PRO A 46 16.60 9.59 2.03
C PRO A 46 17.30 8.85 3.17
N GLY A 47 17.07 7.55 3.26
CA GLY A 47 17.69 6.71 4.28
C GLY A 47 16.98 6.74 5.62
N GLN A 48 15.88 7.49 5.75
CA GLN A 48 15.15 7.60 7.02
C GLN A 48 13.82 6.84 6.97
N GLU A 49 13.60 6.01 5.95
CA GLU A 49 12.42 5.18 5.84
C GLU A 49 12.36 4.20 7.01
N THR A 50 11.17 4.00 7.56
CA THR A 50 10.94 3.03 8.64
C THR A 50 10.47 1.72 8.02
N LEU A 51 11.26 0.66 8.18
CA LEU A 51 10.88 -0.67 7.73
C LEU A 51 9.64 -1.14 8.51
N GLN A 52 8.57 -1.44 7.80
CA GLN A 52 7.34 -1.91 8.42
C GLN A 52 7.42 -3.42 8.63
N ILE A 53 7.22 -3.88 9.87
CA ILE A 53 7.25 -5.31 10.21
C ILE A 53 5.96 -5.69 10.91
N GLY A 54 5.62 -6.98 10.84
CA GLY A 54 4.41 -7.50 11.48
C GLY A 54 3.12 -7.04 10.84
N LYS A 55 3.12 -6.73 9.53
CA LYS A 55 1.95 -6.20 8.84
C LYS A 55 1.16 -7.25 8.06
N GLU A 56 1.52 -8.53 8.19
CA GLU A 56 0.90 -9.61 7.41
C GLU A 56 -0.60 -9.76 7.65
N GLY A 57 -1.07 -9.43 8.86
CA GLY A 57 -2.49 -9.52 9.22
C GLY A 57 -3.27 -8.22 9.10
N VAL A 58 -2.65 -7.16 8.58
CA VAL A 58 -3.31 -5.85 8.46
C VAL A 58 -4.40 -5.90 7.39
N THR A 59 -5.56 -5.29 7.68
CA THR A 59 -6.66 -5.13 6.72
C THR A 59 -6.96 -3.66 6.50
N ILE A 60 -7.72 -3.36 5.43
CA ILE A 60 -8.19 -2.01 5.14
C ILE A 60 -9.60 -1.89 5.73
N THR A 61 -9.78 -1.03 6.72
CA THR A 61 -11.07 -0.88 7.41
C THR A 61 -11.96 0.17 6.78
N ASN A 62 -11.39 1.15 6.08
CA ASN A 62 -12.18 2.20 5.43
C ASN A 62 -11.35 2.86 4.31
N ILE A 63 -12.05 3.47 3.37
CA ILE A 63 -11.46 4.23 2.27
C ILE A 63 -12.22 5.55 2.16
N GLN A 64 -11.49 6.68 2.14
CA GLN A 64 -12.11 8.00 2.00
C GLN A 64 -11.45 8.77 0.86
N PRO A 65 -12.25 9.36 -0.04
CA PRO A 65 -11.67 10.20 -1.09
C PRO A 65 -11.12 11.50 -0.51
N THR A 66 -10.04 11.99 -1.10
CA THR A 66 -9.42 13.26 -0.75
C THR A 66 -9.39 14.10 -2.02
N GLY A 67 -10.25 15.11 -2.09
CA GLY A 67 -10.45 15.85 -3.34
C GLY A 67 -10.82 14.88 -4.46
N ASN A 68 -10.32 15.13 -5.65
CA ASN A 68 -10.48 14.22 -6.79
C ASN A 68 -9.12 13.71 -7.30
N TYR A 69 -8.11 13.67 -6.40
CA TYR A 69 -6.74 13.30 -6.78
C TYR A 69 -6.15 12.17 -5.92
N ALA A 70 -6.84 11.73 -4.86
CA ALA A 70 -6.28 10.76 -3.92
C ALA A 70 -7.36 10.08 -3.09
N ILE A 71 -6.96 9.00 -2.40
CA ILE A 71 -7.75 8.37 -1.35
C ILE A 71 -6.90 8.21 -0.09
N VAL A 72 -7.55 8.23 1.08
CA VAL A 72 -6.92 7.86 2.34
C VAL A 72 -7.38 6.44 2.66
N LEU A 73 -6.43 5.57 2.99
CA LEU A 73 -6.72 4.21 3.43
C LEU A 73 -6.59 4.14 4.96
N PHE A 74 -7.60 3.55 5.59
CA PHE A 74 -7.62 3.32 7.04
C PHE A 74 -7.30 1.85 7.28
N PHE A 75 -6.27 1.57 8.06
CA PHE A 75 -5.80 0.21 8.30
C PHE A 75 -6.17 -0.27 9.71
N SER A 76 -6.29 -1.58 9.87
CA SER A 76 -6.71 -2.19 11.14
C SER A 76 -5.72 -1.97 12.29
N ASP A 77 -4.47 -1.61 11.98
CA ASP A 77 -3.47 -1.29 13.00
C ASP A 77 -3.51 0.19 13.44
N GLY A 78 -4.51 0.94 12.98
CA GLY A 78 -4.67 2.35 13.34
C GLY A 78 -3.96 3.33 12.43
N HIS A 79 -3.20 2.86 11.43
CA HIS A 79 -2.53 3.74 10.49
C HIS A 79 -3.56 4.34 9.52
N ASP A 80 -3.68 5.66 9.50
CA ASP A 80 -4.69 6.36 8.70
C ASP A 80 -4.17 7.68 8.12
N THR A 81 -2.85 7.84 8.06
CA THR A 81 -2.23 9.10 7.63
C THR A 81 -1.68 9.04 6.21
N GLY A 82 -1.82 7.91 5.52
CA GLY A 82 -1.34 7.78 4.15
C GLY A 82 -2.36 8.28 3.14
N ILE A 83 -1.98 9.32 2.40
CA ILE A 83 -2.78 9.85 1.30
C ILE A 83 -2.23 9.28 0.00
N TYR A 84 -2.98 8.36 -0.62
CA TYR A 84 -2.55 7.66 -1.83
C TYR A 84 -3.06 8.42 -3.04
N SER A 85 -2.18 9.22 -3.67
CA SER A 85 -2.53 9.90 -4.92
C SER A 85 -2.70 8.87 -6.04
N TRP A 86 -3.40 9.27 -7.12
CA TRP A 86 -3.56 8.38 -8.27
C TRP A 86 -2.19 8.00 -8.85
N SER A 87 -1.24 8.93 -8.87
CA SER A 87 0.13 8.66 -9.33
C SER A 87 0.82 7.61 -8.47
N HIS A 88 0.67 7.71 -7.15
CA HIS A 88 1.27 6.75 -6.22
C HIS A 88 0.66 5.36 -6.40
N LEU A 89 -0.68 5.28 -6.48
CA LEU A 89 -1.37 4.02 -6.72
C LEU A 89 -0.97 3.40 -8.06
N TYR A 90 -0.84 4.22 -9.10
CA TYR A 90 -0.41 3.73 -10.40
C TYR A 90 1.02 3.17 -10.34
N ASN A 91 1.92 3.89 -9.68
CA ASN A 91 3.31 3.44 -9.52
C ASN A 91 3.38 2.12 -8.75
N LEU A 92 2.61 1.99 -7.66
CA LEU A 92 2.55 0.74 -6.90
C LEU A 92 2.00 -0.40 -7.75
N SER A 93 0.97 -0.11 -8.55
CA SER A 93 0.34 -1.13 -9.42
C SER A 93 1.30 -1.63 -10.48
N LYS A 94 2.00 -0.71 -11.15
CA LYS A 94 2.91 -1.06 -12.25
C LYS A 94 4.18 -1.75 -11.77
N ASN A 95 4.62 -1.50 -10.55
CA ASN A 95 5.89 -2.01 -10.02
C ASN A 95 5.69 -2.96 -8.84
N MET A 96 4.50 -3.51 -8.69
CA MET A 96 4.11 -4.32 -7.52
C MET A 96 5.09 -5.46 -7.25
N ASP A 97 5.40 -6.28 -8.26
CA ASP A 97 6.26 -7.44 -8.07
C ASP A 97 7.67 -7.03 -7.63
N LYS A 98 8.22 -6.02 -8.28
CA LYS A 98 9.55 -5.51 -7.95
C LYS A 98 9.59 -4.94 -6.54
N LEU A 99 8.60 -4.12 -6.19
CA LEU A 99 8.53 -3.49 -4.88
C LEU A 99 8.31 -4.52 -3.78
N TRP A 100 7.50 -5.54 -4.04
CA TRP A 100 7.28 -6.61 -3.08
C TRP A 100 8.56 -7.40 -2.82
N ASP A 101 9.30 -7.74 -3.87
CA ASP A 101 10.59 -8.44 -3.73
C ASP A 101 11.59 -7.59 -2.95
N GLU A 102 11.64 -6.28 -3.19
CA GLU A 102 12.49 -5.36 -2.44
C GLU A 102 12.12 -5.32 -0.97
N TYR A 103 10.83 -5.33 -0.65
CA TYR A 103 10.36 -5.35 0.72
C TYR A 103 10.78 -6.63 1.44
N LEU A 104 10.56 -7.78 0.79
CA LEU A 104 10.96 -9.07 1.37
C LEU A 104 12.47 -9.14 1.61
N GLN A 105 13.26 -8.57 0.69
CA GLN A 105 14.72 -8.52 0.86
C GLN A 105 15.10 -7.65 2.05
N LYS A 106 14.46 -6.52 2.24
CA LYS A 106 14.71 -5.64 3.39
C LYS A 106 14.38 -6.32 4.71
N LEU A 107 13.30 -7.09 4.75
CA LEU A 107 12.95 -7.87 5.94
C LEU A 107 14.04 -8.90 6.25
N SER A 108 14.49 -9.64 5.23
CA SER A 108 15.54 -10.65 5.38
C SER A 108 16.84 -10.02 5.86
N ASP A 109 17.25 -8.88 5.26
CA ASP A 109 18.47 -8.18 5.63
C ASP A 109 18.43 -7.66 7.07
N ALA A 110 17.24 -7.34 7.56
CA ALA A 110 17.04 -6.88 8.95
C ALA A 110 16.84 -8.04 9.94
N GLY A 111 16.92 -9.30 9.48
CA GLY A 111 16.78 -10.47 10.32
C GLY A 111 15.35 -10.86 10.65
N HIS A 112 14.38 -10.38 9.87
CA HIS A 112 12.97 -10.71 10.06
C HIS A 112 12.51 -11.75 9.05
N THR A 113 11.57 -12.60 9.45
CA THR A 113 10.95 -13.60 8.59
C THR A 113 9.52 -13.17 8.27
N HIS A 114 9.18 -13.16 6.99
CA HIS A 114 7.80 -12.88 6.57
C HIS A 114 6.95 -14.14 6.73
N SER A 115 5.82 -13.99 7.46
CA SER A 115 4.83 -15.06 7.60
C SER A 115 3.95 -15.09 6.38
N GLN A 116 3.94 -16.20 5.66
CA GLN A 116 3.05 -16.38 4.51
C GLN A 116 1.97 -17.39 4.84
N HIS A 117 0.74 -17.02 4.56
CA HIS A 117 -0.42 -17.85 4.80
C HIS A 117 -1.17 -18.14 3.52
#